data_24a76da936ace0a7473b322948f42f98
#
_entry.id   24a76da936ace0a7473b322948f42f98
#
_cell.length_a   1.000
_cell.length_b   1.000
_cell.length_c   1.000
_cell.angle_alpha   90.00
_cell.angle_beta   90.00
_cell.angle_gamma   90.00
#
_symmetry.space_group_name_H-M   'P 1'
#
loop_
_entity.id
_entity.type
_entity.pdbx_description
1 polymer ?
#
loop_
_entity_poly.entity_id
_entity_poly.type
_entity_poly.pdbx_seq_one_letter_code
_entity_poly.pdbx_strand_id
1 'polypeptide(L)'
;MTKTIDLGNRRVEYTLERKRVKNLNMRISPDKGISVSVRRGVPEAEIERFILSKADFILKTLDGFEKRERAVSEKIEDGKTVLISGKRHSVRIEKGNNTVAISENEIIVFAKDPENEEAKRKILEKFFREYCAAKILPMCEKVLKESTFSGGQPPEIRFRKMKSRWGSCQPKKRIITFSTALAFVPDDCVYYVVVHE
;
A
#
# COMPACT_ATOMS: atom_id res chain seq x y z
N MET A 1 5.07 -9.14 -23.26
CA MET A 1 6.29 -8.70 -23.96
C MET A 1 6.71 -7.37 -23.34
N THR A 2 7.92 -7.27 -22.81
CA THR A 2 8.44 -6.02 -22.23
C THR A 2 9.10 -5.19 -23.29
N LYS A 3 8.83 -3.90 -23.32
CA LYS A 3 9.37 -2.90 -24.24
C LYS A 3 9.83 -1.66 -23.47
N THR A 4 10.62 -0.83 -24.11
CA THR A 4 11.12 0.41 -23.55
C THR A 4 10.68 1.58 -24.40
N ILE A 5 10.35 2.71 -23.76
CA ILE A 5 10.01 3.97 -24.42
C ILE A 5 10.70 5.13 -23.72
N ASP A 6 11.09 6.13 -24.49
CA ASP A 6 11.65 7.38 -23.97
C ASP A 6 10.53 8.41 -23.81
N LEU A 7 10.38 8.96 -22.58
CA LEU A 7 9.38 9.97 -22.25
C LEU A 7 9.98 11.40 -22.22
N GLY A 8 11.12 11.58 -22.88
CA GLY A 8 11.83 12.85 -22.98
C GLY A 8 12.93 13.02 -21.94
N ASN A 9 12.63 12.96 -20.67
CA ASN A 9 13.60 13.07 -19.56
C ASN A 9 13.88 11.75 -18.83
N ARG A 10 13.11 10.70 -19.13
CA ARG A 10 13.24 9.39 -18.48
C ARG A 10 12.85 8.25 -19.42
N ARG A 11 13.71 7.28 -19.53
CA ARG A 11 13.44 6.04 -20.22
C ARG A 11 12.72 5.06 -19.28
N VAL A 12 11.58 4.51 -19.72
CA VAL A 12 10.76 3.62 -18.92
C VAL A 12 10.47 2.31 -19.64
N GLU A 13 10.35 1.24 -18.88
CA GLU A 13 9.91 -0.05 -19.38
C GLU A 13 8.40 -0.20 -19.22
N TYR A 14 7.76 -0.83 -20.19
CA TYR A 14 6.36 -1.20 -20.12
C TYR A 14 6.10 -2.59 -20.65
N THR A 15 5.12 -3.27 -20.07
CA THR A 15 4.64 -4.58 -20.52
C THR A 15 3.47 -4.40 -21.48
N LEU A 16 3.62 -4.87 -22.73
CA LEU A 16 2.57 -4.87 -23.73
C LEU A 16 1.82 -6.20 -23.75
N GLU A 17 0.51 -6.13 -23.54
CA GLU A 17 -0.41 -7.27 -23.61
C GLU A 17 -1.42 -7.09 -24.72
N ARG A 18 -1.43 -8.00 -25.72
CA ARG A 18 -2.42 -8.03 -26.78
C ARG A 18 -3.57 -8.98 -26.41
N LYS A 19 -4.73 -8.41 -26.07
CA LYS A 19 -5.90 -9.17 -25.61
C LYS A 19 -7.23 -8.62 -26.16
N ARG A 20 -8.33 -9.29 -25.87
CA ARG A 20 -9.67 -8.86 -26.33
C ARG A 20 -10.18 -7.69 -25.48
N VAL A 21 -9.76 -6.48 -25.84
CA VAL A 21 -10.20 -5.22 -25.21
C VAL A 21 -10.73 -4.26 -26.28
N LYS A 22 -11.67 -3.39 -25.90
CA LYS A 22 -12.24 -2.39 -26.84
C LYS A 22 -11.29 -1.21 -27.06
N ASN A 23 -10.61 -0.75 -26.02
CA ASN A 23 -9.77 0.45 -26.03
C ASN A 23 -8.33 0.13 -25.61
N LEU A 24 -7.41 1.04 -25.94
CA LEU A 24 -6.08 1.08 -25.33
C LEU A 24 -6.23 1.41 -23.83
N ASN A 25 -5.73 0.51 -22.98
CA ASN A 25 -5.75 0.69 -21.53
C ASN A 25 -4.33 0.67 -20.98
N MET A 26 -4.02 1.62 -20.12
CA MET A 26 -2.76 1.66 -19.40
C MET A 26 -3.02 1.54 -17.90
N ARG A 27 -2.21 0.76 -17.22
CA ARG A 27 -2.19 0.63 -15.75
C ARG A 27 -0.77 0.82 -15.27
N ILE A 28 -0.60 1.60 -14.23
CA ILE A 28 0.69 1.81 -13.58
C ILE A 28 0.55 1.32 -12.15
N SER A 29 1.47 0.47 -11.70
CA SER A 29 1.46 -0.05 -10.33
C SER A 29 2.90 -0.18 -9.79
N PRO A 30 3.11 -0.05 -8.46
CA PRO A 30 4.45 -0.09 -7.87
C PRO A 30 5.17 -1.44 -8.08
N ASP A 31 4.42 -2.53 -8.12
CA ASP A 31 4.94 -3.90 -8.19
C ASP A 31 5.10 -4.44 -9.62
N LYS A 32 4.28 -3.97 -10.56
CA LYS A 32 4.28 -4.45 -11.95
C LYS A 32 4.70 -3.40 -12.97
N GLY A 33 5.06 -2.19 -12.50
CA GLY A 33 5.40 -1.09 -13.38
C GLY A 33 4.26 -0.67 -14.29
N ILE A 34 4.58 -0.32 -15.54
CA ILE A 34 3.64 0.13 -16.55
C ILE A 34 3.17 -1.08 -17.37
N SER A 35 1.87 -1.30 -17.46
CA SER A 35 1.26 -2.31 -18.32
C SER A 35 0.27 -1.67 -19.28
N VAL A 36 0.39 -1.99 -20.57
CA VAL A 36 -0.47 -1.49 -21.64
C VAL A 36 -1.19 -2.67 -22.27
N SER A 37 -2.52 -2.62 -22.27
CA SER A 37 -3.37 -3.64 -22.87
C SER A 37 -4.03 -3.09 -24.11
N VAL A 38 -3.87 -3.79 -25.23
CA VAL A 38 -4.36 -3.37 -26.55
C VAL A 38 -5.06 -4.50 -27.28
N ARG A 39 -5.94 -4.16 -28.21
CA ARG A 39 -6.54 -5.13 -29.14
C ARG A 39 -5.47 -5.68 -30.09
N ARG A 40 -5.64 -6.93 -30.53
CA ARG A 40 -4.80 -7.49 -31.60
C ARG A 40 -4.94 -6.65 -32.88
N GLY A 41 -3.82 -6.40 -33.56
CA GLY A 41 -3.80 -5.63 -34.80
C GLY A 41 -3.53 -4.13 -34.64
N VAL A 42 -3.50 -3.58 -33.43
CA VAL A 42 -3.11 -2.17 -33.22
C VAL A 42 -1.63 -1.98 -33.56
N PRO A 43 -1.27 -1.01 -34.44
CA PRO A 43 0.11 -0.72 -34.80
C PRO A 43 0.93 -0.21 -33.60
N GLU A 44 2.24 -0.50 -33.59
CA GLU A 44 3.13 -0.04 -32.51
C GLU A 44 3.20 1.47 -32.41
N ALA A 45 3.24 2.17 -33.53
CA ALA A 45 3.27 3.64 -33.57
C ALA A 45 2.03 4.25 -32.88
N GLU A 46 0.87 3.62 -32.92
CA GLU A 46 -0.31 4.08 -32.21
C GLU A 46 -0.18 3.85 -30.70
N ILE A 47 0.39 2.72 -30.29
CA ILE A 47 0.65 2.40 -28.89
C ILE A 47 1.64 3.40 -28.29
N GLU A 48 2.74 3.65 -28.98
CA GLU A 48 3.77 4.60 -28.57
C GLU A 48 3.20 6.01 -28.45
N ARG A 49 2.44 6.47 -29.45
CA ARG A 49 1.76 7.77 -29.42
C ARG A 49 0.82 7.89 -28.23
N PHE A 50 0.09 6.84 -27.91
CA PHE A 50 -0.78 6.80 -26.74
C PHE A 50 0.05 6.92 -25.44
N ILE A 51 1.16 6.19 -25.30
CA ILE A 51 2.01 6.25 -24.11
C ILE A 51 2.62 7.65 -23.98
N LEU A 52 3.15 8.21 -25.07
CA LEU A 52 3.71 9.56 -25.10
C LEU A 52 2.69 10.63 -24.73
N SER A 53 1.44 10.50 -25.19
CA SER A 53 0.36 11.42 -24.79
C SER A 53 0.04 11.41 -23.30
N LYS A 54 0.54 10.41 -22.56
CA LYS A 54 0.37 10.25 -21.11
C LYS A 54 1.69 10.39 -20.34
N ALA A 55 2.76 10.89 -20.98
CA ALA A 55 4.09 10.98 -20.38
C ALA A 55 4.09 11.67 -19.01
N ASP A 56 3.50 12.87 -18.90
CA ASP A 56 3.44 13.61 -17.64
C ASP A 56 2.70 12.84 -16.53
N PHE A 57 1.60 12.20 -16.87
CA PHE A 57 0.85 11.36 -15.93
C PHE A 57 1.68 10.16 -15.47
N ILE A 58 2.40 9.49 -16.39
CA ILE A 58 3.28 8.37 -16.07
C ILE A 58 4.38 8.82 -15.12
N LEU A 59 5.11 9.87 -15.47
CA LEU A 59 6.23 10.40 -14.68
C LEU A 59 5.77 10.82 -13.28
N LYS A 60 4.69 11.62 -13.19
CA LYS A 60 4.12 12.04 -11.91
C LYS A 60 3.68 10.86 -11.04
N THR A 61 3.13 9.81 -11.65
CA THR A 61 2.70 8.61 -10.93
C THR A 61 3.89 7.80 -10.40
N LEU A 62 4.94 7.62 -11.22
CA LEU A 62 6.17 6.93 -10.83
C LEU A 62 6.90 7.68 -9.71
N ASP A 63 7.04 9.00 -9.82
CA ASP A 63 7.62 9.84 -8.77
C ASP A 63 6.81 9.78 -7.47
N GLY A 64 5.48 9.71 -7.60
CA GLY A 64 4.59 9.52 -6.45
C GLY A 64 4.79 8.15 -5.78
N PHE A 65 5.09 7.11 -6.53
CA PHE A 65 5.42 5.80 -5.97
C PHE A 65 6.79 5.82 -5.28
N GLU A 66 7.82 6.43 -5.90
CA GLU A 66 9.14 6.56 -5.29
C GLU A 66 9.09 7.37 -3.99
N LYS A 67 8.34 8.48 -3.95
CA LYS A 67 8.13 9.27 -2.74
C LYS A 67 7.41 8.46 -1.65
N ARG A 68 6.38 7.69 -2.02
CA ARG A 68 5.66 6.81 -1.08
C ARG A 68 6.53 5.65 -0.61
N GLU A 69 7.32 5.07 -1.50
CA GLU A 69 8.24 3.99 -1.15
C GLU A 69 9.34 4.50 -0.21
N ARG A 70 9.85 5.71 -0.41
CA ARG A 70 10.76 6.38 0.54
C ARG A 70 10.07 6.71 1.87
N ALA A 71 8.80 7.16 1.85
CA ALA A 71 8.04 7.47 3.06
C ALA A 71 7.59 6.21 3.84
N VAL A 72 7.37 5.08 3.14
CA VAL A 72 6.99 3.78 3.75
C VAL A 72 8.22 2.90 4.00
N SER A 73 9.33 3.12 3.29
CA SER A 73 10.64 2.52 3.49
C SER A 73 11.58 3.42 4.29
N GLU A 74 11.08 4.42 5.02
CA GLU A 74 11.81 4.83 6.20
C GLU A 74 11.92 3.57 7.04
N LYS A 75 13.03 2.86 6.81
CA LYS A 75 13.42 1.70 7.60
C LYS A 75 13.28 2.13 9.04
N ILE A 76 12.57 1.34 9.82
CA ILE A 76 12.53 1.56 11.26
C ILE A 76 13.92 1.22 11.76
N GLU A 77 14.75 2.24 11.85
CA GLU A 77 16.15 2.19 12.26
C GLU A 77 16.29 2.90 13.60
N ASP A 78 17.23 2.43 14.39
CA ASP A 78 17.52 3.04 15.69
C ASP A 78 17.88 4.53 15.55
N GLY A 79 17.38 5.35 16.46
CA GLY A 79 17.58 6.81 16.46
C GLY A 79 16.77 7.59 15.41
N LYS A 80 15.99 6.94 14.56
CA LYS A 80 15.12 7.62 13.58
C LYS A 80 13.74 7.96 14.16
N THR A 81 12.99 8.76 13.43
CA THR A 81 11.61 9.12 13.75
C THR A 81 10.66 8.47 12.74
N VAL A 82 9.58 7.87 13.21
CA VAL A 82 8.51 7.30 12.41
C VAL A 82 7.18 7.95 12.75
N LEU A 83 6.29 8.09 11.77
CA LEU A 83 4.91 8.51 12.02
C LEU A 83 4.07 7.28 12.38
N ILE A 84 3.34 7.33 13.50
CA ILE A 84 2.33 6.32 13.86
C ILE A 84 1.05 7.08 14.21
N SER A 85 -0.06 6.73 13.60
CA SER A 85 -1.33 7.50 13.71
C SER A 85 -1.17 9.00 13.43
N GLY A 86 -0.25 9.36 12.51
CA GLY A 86 0.06 10.75 12.20
C GLY A 86 0.93 11.48 13.22
N LYS A 87 1.31 10.84 14.34
CA LYS A 87 2.19 11.42 15.39
C LYS A 87 3.62 10.92 15.21
N ARG A 88 4.58 11.76 15.58
CA ARG A 88 6.02 11.43 15.52
C ARG A 88 6.41 10.59 16.73
N HIS A 89 7.08 9.47 16.47
CA HIS A 89 7.67 8.60 17.51
C HIS A 89 9.15 8.41 17.21
N SER A 90 10.00 8.56 18.20
CA SER A 90 11.40 8.13 18.12
C SER A 90 11.47 6.61 18.11
N VAL A 91 12.41 6.07 17.36
CA VAL A 91 12.63 4.62 17.27
C VAL A 91 13.82 4.25 18.13
N ARG A 92 13.67 3.22 18.96
CA ARG A 92 14.76 2.58 19.68
C ARG A 92 14.72 1.07 19.45
N ILE A 93 15.89 0.49 19.22
CA ILE A 93 16.03 -0.95 19.00
C ILE A 93 16.87 -1.52 20.14
N GLU A 94 16.33 -2.49 20.85
CA GLU A 94 16.96 -3.13 21.99
C GLU A 94 16.97 -4.64 21.85
N LYS A 95 17.92 -5.29 22.53
CA LYS A 95 17.94 -6.75 22.64
C LYS A 95 16.80 -7.24 23.54
N GLY A 96 15.97 -8.18 23.03
CA GLY A 96 14.81 -8.65 23.79
C GLY A 96 14.01 -9.76 23.08
N ASN A 97 12.75 -9.92 23.46
CA ASN A 97 11.92 -11.11 23.15
C ASN A 97 11.10 -11.01 21.86
N ASN A 98 11.57 -10.31 20.83
CA ASN A 98 10.85 -10.12 19.56
C ASN A 98 9.46 -9.48 19.74
N THR A 99 9.40 -8.41 20.50
CA THR A 99 8.20 -7.62 20.80
C THR A 99 8.39 -6.16 20.42
N VAL A 100 7.30 -5.42 20.39
CA VAL A 100 7.32 -3.95 20.19
C VAL A 100 6.50 -3.33 21.30
N ALA A 101 7.06 -2.32 21.96
CA ALA A 101 6.34 -1.43 22.85
C ALA A 101 6.17 -0.06 22.18
N ILE A 102 5.01 0.56 22.36
CA ILE A 102 4.73 1.91 21.86
C ILE A 102 4.23 2.77 23.02
N SER A 103 4.76 3.99 23.11
CA SER A 103 4.31 5.04 23.99
C SER A 103 3.88 6.28 23.19
N GLU A 104 3.58 7.40 23.84
CA GLU A 104 3.14 8.62 23.15
C GLU A 104 4.16 9.16 22.12
N ASN A 105 5.45 9.00 22.40
CA ASN A 105 6.52 9.62 21.60
C ASN A 105 7.63 8.64 21.18
N GLU A 106 7.51 7.37 21.55
CA GLU A 106 8.55 6.39 21.31
C GLU A 106 7.98 5.03 20.89
N ILE A 107 8.67 4.36 20.00
CA ILE A 107 8.49 2.95 19.66
C ILE A 107 9.79 2.20 19.96
N ILE A 108 9.72 1.17 20.80
CA ILE A 108 10.87 0.33 21.16
C ILE A 108 10.67 -1.04 20.52
N VAL A 109 11.62 -1.44 19.70
CA VAL A 109 11.63 -2.76 19.04
C VAL A 109 12.60 -3.65 19.81
N PHE A 110 12.08 -4.62 20.54
CA PHE A 110 12.87 -5.64 21.21
C PHE A 110 13.11 -6.81 20.25
N ALA A 111 14.35 -7.03 19.84
CA ALA A 111 14.75 -8.10 18.96
C ALA A 111 15.76 -9.03 19.63
N LYS A 112 15.64 -10.36 19.47
CA LYS A 112 16.66 -11.31 19.95
C LYS A 112 18.01 -11.06 19.31
N ASP A 113 17.99 -10.68 18.02
CA ASP A 113 19.14 -10.28 17.24
C ASP A 113 18.87 -8.92 16.58
N PRO A 114 19.32 -7.81 17.21
CA PRO A 114 19.10 -6.45 16.71
C PRO A 114 19.76 -6.17 15.35
N GLU A 115 20.78 -6.90 14.97
CA GLU A 115 21.47 -6.75 13.68
C GLU A 115 20.74 -7.46 12.53
N ASN A 116 19.84 -8.39 12.83
CA ASN A 116 19.11 -9.15 11.83
C ASN A 116 17.91 -8.36 11.30
N GLU A 117 18.10 -7.71 10.15
CA GLU A 117 17.09 -6.89 9.48
C GLU A 117 15.81 -7.65 9.12
N GLU A 118 15.94 -8.93 8.73
CA GLU A 118 14.76 -9.74 8.38
C GLU A 118 13.94 -10.11 9.62
N ALA A 119 14.60 -10.40 10.73
CA ALA A 119 13.95 -10.65 12.00
C ALA A 119 13.19 -9.41 12.48
N LYS A 120 13.85 -8.23 12.47
CA LYS A 120 13.21 -6.94 12.81
C LYS A 120 12.00 -6.66 11.93
N ARG A 121 12.11 -6.88 10.62
CA ARG A 121 11.00 -6.71 9.69
C ARG A 121 9.80 -7.58 10.04
N LYS A 122 10.01 -8.86 10.37
CA LYS A 122 8.93 -9.78 10.77
C LYS A 122 8.25 -9.34 12.08
N ILE A 123 9.03 -8.88 13.06
CA ILE A 123 8.52 -8.34 14.33
C ILE A 123 7.59 -7.15 14.05
N LEU A 124 8.05 -6.19 13.25
CA LEU A 124 7.30 -4.99 12.90
C LEU A 124 6.06 -5.30 12.04
N GLU A 125 6.15 -6.22 11.09
CA GLU A 125 4.99 -6.65 10.29
C GLU A 125 3.90 -7.27 11.17
N LYS A 126 4.28 -8.07 12.16
CA LYS A 126 3.35 -8.63 13.15
C LYS A 126 2.73 -7.51 13.98
N PHE A 127 3.56 -6.65 14.57
CA PHE A 127 3.11 -5.54 15.39
C PHE A 127 2.13 -4.62 14.64
N PHE A 128 2.46 -4.15 13.45
CA PHE A 128 1.58 -3.26 12.69
C PHE A 128 0.28 -3.92 12.25
N ARG A 129 0.29 -5.23 12.04
CA ARG A 129 -0.95 -5.98 11.78
C ARG A 129 -1.85 -5.96 13.02
N GLU A 130 -1.31 -6.27 14.20
CA GLU A 130 -2.03 -6.27 15.47
C GLU A 130 -2.49 -4.84 15.85
N TYR A 131 -1.64 -3.84 15.66
CA TYR A 131 -1.96 -2.43 15.88
C TYR A 131 -3.12 -1.96 14.99
N CYS A 132 -3.07 -2.25 13.70
CA CYS A 132 -4.16 -1.94 12.79
C CYS A 132 -5.45 -2.69 13.16
N ALA A 133 -5.36 -3.95 13.57
CA ALA A 133 -6.53 -4.71 13.99
C ALA A 133 -7.18 -4.09 15.23
N ALA A 134 -6.42 -3.79 16.26
CA ALA A 134 -6.92 -3.17 17.50
C ALA A 134 -7.59 -1.80 17.22
N LYS A 135 -7.07 -1.04 16.26
CA LYS A 135 -7.58 0.28 15.89
C LYS A 135 -8.81 0.21 14.97
N ILE A 136 -8.76 -0.62 13.94
CA ILE A 136 -9.73 -0.61 12.83
C ILE A 136 -10.95 -1.46 13.13
N LEU A 137 -10.84 -2.58 13.84
CA LEU A 137 -12.00 -3.43 14.15
C LEU A 137 -13.11 -2.70 14.89
N PRO A 138 -12.86 -1.89 15.94
CA PRO A 138 -13.90 -1.10 16.58
C PRO A 138 -14.56 -0.09 15.65
N MET A 139 -13.78 0.50 14.70
CA MET A 139 -14.34 1.42 13.69
C MET A 139 -15.27 0.68 12.73
N CYS A 140 -14.89 -0.52 12.28
CA CYS A 140 -15.74 -1.36 11.44
C CYS A 140 -17.04 -1.74 12.15
N GLU A 141 -16.97 -2.14 13.43
CA GLU A 141 -18.15 -2.47 14.22
C GLU A 141 -19.11 -1.28 14.36
N LYS A 142 -18.56 -0.08 14.59
CA LYS A 142 -19.35 1.16 14.65
C LYS A 142 -20.05 1.42 13.33
N VAL A 143 -19.32 1.40 12.21
CA VAL A 143 -19.89 1.63 10.87
C VAL A 143 -20.96 0.60 10.53
N LEU A 144 -20.74 -0.68 10.85
CA LEU A 144 -21.73 -1.74 10.61
C LEU A 144 -23.01 -1.55 11.44
N LYS A 145 -22.92 -1.07 12.69
CA LYS A 145 -24.08 -0.76 13.54
C LYS A 145 -24.87 0.46 13.06
N GLU A 146 -24.17 1.48 12.54
CA GLU A 146 -24.77 2.73 12.06
C GLU A 146 -25.28 2.61 10.62
N SER A 147 -24.80 1.64 9.85
CA SER A 147 -25.26 1.40 8.49
C SER A 147 -26.62 0.67 8.48
N THR A 148 -27.41 0.92 7.43
CA THR A 148 -28.64 0.16 7.13
C THR A 148 -28.36 -1.28 6.65
N PHE A 149 -27.26 -1.85 7.09
CA PHE A 149 -26.86 -3.21 6.73
C PHE A 149 -27.87 -4.22 7.31
N SER A 150 -28.94 -4.42 6.58
CA SER A 150 -30.06 -5.28 6.95
C SER A 150 -29.82 -6.72 6.53
N GLY A 151 -29.07 -7.45 7.32
CA GLY A 151 -29.12 -8.89 7.22
C GLY A 151 -27.92 -9.58 6.62
N GLY A 152 -27.36 -10.49 7.36
CA GLY A 152 -26.32 -11.40 7.00
C GLY A 152 -25.14 -11.36 7.98
N GLN A 153 -24.24 -12.32 7.86
CA GLN A 153 -23.02 -12.32 8.67
C GLN A 153 -22.12 -11.13 8.32
N PRO A 154 -21.44 -10.51 9.30
CA PRO A 154 -20.48 -9.44 9.05
C PRO A 154 -19.36 -9.92 8.11
N PRO A 155 -18.72 -9.01 7.35
CA PRO A 155 -17.60 -9.38 6.49
C PRO A 155 -16.40 -9.83 7.31
N GLU A 156 -15.62 -10.74 6.76
CA GLU A 156 -14.30 -11.09 7.31
C GLU A 156 -13.33 -9.94 7.09
N ILE A 157 -12.71 -9.45 8.17
CA ILE A 157 -11.73 -8.37 8.11
C ILE A 157 -10.31 -8.96 8.13
N ARG A 158 -9.50 -8.57 7.17
CA ARG A 158 -8.11 -9.00 7.03
C ARG A 158 -7.16 -7.81 7.00
N PHE A 159 -5.94 -8.02 7.50
CA PHE A 159 -4.86 -7.03 7.50
C PHE A 159 -3.63 -7.59 6.79
N ARG A 160 -3.11 -6.82 5.82
CA ARG A 160 -1.87 -7.18 5.11
C ARG A 160 -1.15 -5.95 4.59
N LYS A 161 0.15 -6.04 4.34
CA LYS A 161 0.91 -5.01 3.63
C LYS A 161 0.39 -4.90 2.19
N MET A 162 -0.02 -3.71 1.79
CA MET A 162 -0.49 -3.40 0.43
C MET A 162 0.32 -2.24 -0.14
N LYS A 163 0.78 -2.37 -1.39
CA LYS A 163 1.64 -1.36 -2.03
C LYS A 163 0.88 -0.19 -2.65
N SER A 164 -0.34 -0.42 -3.14
CA SER A 164 -1.06 0.53 -3.99
C SER A 164 -2.48 0.88 -3.53
N ARG A 165 -2.92 0.35 -2.39
CA ARG A 165 -4.28 0.55 -1.87
C ARG A 165 -4.27 0.64 -0.36
N TRP A 166 -5.21 1.39 0.19
CA TRP A 166 -5.46 1.46 1.63
C TRP A 166 -6.38 0.35 2.11
N GLY A 167 -7.29 -0.11 1.24
CA GLY A 167 -8.20 -1.20 1.47
C GLY A 167 -8.63 -1.89 0.18
N SER A 168 -9.41 -2.93 0.30
CA SER A 168 -10.12 -3.58 -0.81
C SER A 168 -11.30 -4.39 -0.29
N CYS A 169 -12.47 -4.18 -0.88
CA CYS A 169 -13.66 -4.97 -0.63
C CYS A 169 -13.87 -6.04 -1.71
N GLN A 170 -14.23 -7.24 -1.29
CA GLN A 170 -14.66 -8.34 -2.14
C GLN A 170 -16.10 -8.74 -1.76
N PRO A 171 -17.13 -8.06 -2.28
CA PRO A 171 -18.52 -8.25 -1.83
C PRO A 171 -18.99 -9.70 -1.96
N LYS A 172 -18.67 -10.37 -3.06
CA LYS A 172 -19.06 -11.78 -3.30
C LYS A 172 -18.49 -12.75 -2.27
N LYS A 173 -17.29 -12.47 -1.73
CA LYS A 173 -16.63 -13.30 -0.73
C LYS A 173 -16.87 -12.79 0.70
N ARG A 174 -17.48 -11.60 0.82
CA ARG A 174 -17.65 -10.92 2.11
C ARG A 174 -16.35 -10.73 2.86
N ILE A 175 -15.29 -10.29 2.14
CA ILE A 175 -13.96 -10.05 2.70
C ILE A 175 -13.59 -8.60 2.46
N ILE A 176 -13.22 -7.89 3.53
CA ILE A 176 -12.59 -6.58 3.48
C ILE A 176 -11.15 -6.75 3.94
N THR A 177 -10.20 -6.21 3.17
CA THR A 177 -8.79 -6.26 3.51
C THR A 177 -8.25 -4.85 3.66
N PHE A 178 -7.68 -4.51 4.81
CA PHE A 178 -7.03 -3.24 5.08
C PHE A 178 -5.51 -3.33 4.99
N SER A 179 -4.89 -2.26 4.53
CA SER A 179 -3.43 -2.14 4.49
C SER A 179 -2.86 -1.86 5.88
N THR A 180 -1.79 -2.57 6.26
CA THR A 180 -1.06 -2.25 7.49
C THR A 180 -0.37 -0.88 7.45
N ALA A 181 -0.25 -0.25 6.28
CA ALA A 181 0.20 1.14 6.13
C ALA A 181 -0.77 2.16 6.78
N LEU A 182 -1.99 1.77 7.10
CA LEU A 182 -2.94 2.59 7.88
C LEU A 182 -2.47 2.87 9.31
N ALA A 183 -1.49 2.13 9.82
CA ALA A 183 -0.85 2.44 11.10
C ALA A 183 -0.16 3.80 11.11
N PHE A 184 0.28 4.29 9.95
CA PHE A 184 1.10 5.50 9.83
C PHE A 184 0.29 6.78 9.59
N VAL A 185 -1.01 6.67 9.32
CA VAL A 185 -1.86 7.83 9.00
C VAL A 185 -2.79 8.19 10.16
N PRO A 186 -3.27 9.47 10.21
CA PRO A 186 -4.20 9.92 11.24
C PRO A 186 -5.51 9.12 11.26
N ASP A 187 -6.15 9.10 12.41
CA ASP A 187 -7.37 8.31 12.66
C ASP A 187 -8.54 8.69 11.75
N ASP A 188 -8.69 9.98 11.44
CA ASP A 188 -9.73 10.47 10.52
C ASP A 188 -9.57 9.88 9.12
N CYS A 189 -8.31 9.78 8.64
CA CYS A 189 -8.00 9.14 7.37
C CYS A 189 -8.30 7.64 7.40
N VAL A 190 -8.00 6.98 8.52
CA VAL A 190 -8.33 5.55 8.72
C VAL A 190 -9.83 5.33 8.69
N TYR A 191 -10.58 6.17 9.43
CA TYR A 191 -12.04 6.10 9.49
C TYR A 191 -12.67 6.29 8.09
N TYR A 192 -12.16 7.27 7.32
CA TYR A 192 -12.60 7.46 5.93
C TYR A 192 -12.43 6.18 5.09
N VAL A 193 -11.29 5.49 5.21
CA VAL A 193 -11.05 4.24 4.48
C VAL A 193 -12.01 3.14 4.95
N VAL A 194 -12.30 3.05 6.25
CA VAL A 194 -13.25 2.06 6.81
C VAL A 194 -14.64 2.27 6.25
N VAL A 195 -15.11 3.52 6.16
CA VAL A 195 -16.43 3.85 5.60
C VAL A 195 -16.50 3.58 4.10
N HIS A 196 -15.36 3.76 3.39
CA HIS A 196 -15.28 3.59 1.94
C HIS A 196 -15.36 2.12 1.50
N GLU A 197 -14.75 1.18 2.25
CA GLU A 197 -14.68 -0.23 1.88
C GLU A 197 -15.95 -1.01 2.30
#